data_f670247963687218206f5dd5fa9b726e
#
_entry.id   f670247963687218206f5dd5fa9b726e
#
_cell.length_a   1.000
_cell.length_b   1.000
_cell.length_c   1.000
_cell.angle_alpha   90.00
_cell.angle_beta   90.00
_cell.angle_gamma   90.00
#
_symmetry.space_group_name_H-M   'P 1'
#
loop_
_entity.id
_entity.type
_entity.pdbx_description
1 polymer ?
#
loop_
_entity_poly.entity_id
_entity_poly.type
_entity_poly.pdbx_seq_one_letter_code
_entity_poly.pdbx_strand_id
1 'polypeptide(L)'
;MYKRQVIRCWHSTDVAACPGSGKTTVLLAKLKLLADKMPLEKGAGICVLSHTNVAVDEIKNRLSDYADRLLNYPNYIGTIQSFIDRFVTMPYLRNISGQNVQVVDSLTYAQHMLSKMQHEAKYKALDYVTRSNFETGGQFSDRINHTQALHIRGDGALCIGKQKKPLAGVGKASAGQYKELLAELLKDEGIIRYQDAYVYASVAIDELPAEYTDLFSSRFQYVFIDEYQDCNNLQRQAIDVIFDPQKCAVFKIGDSDQAIYNSAEDTTPDWMPQPDFLPIVTSCRFNQEIANVICKLKKSEKNIVTLAGATGVKPV
;
A
#
# COMPACT_ATOMS: atom_id res chain seq x y z
N MET A 1 5.84 -19.19 25.11
CA MET A 1 7.02 -19.76 24.41
C MET A 1 7.21 -19.09 23.04
N TYR A 2 6.25 -19.10 22.17
CA TYR A 2 6.31 -18.60 20.77
C TYR A 2 6.75 -17.13 20.60
N LYS A 3 6.19 -16.18 21.39
CA LYS A 3 6.60 -14.76 21.29
C LYS A 3 8.10 -14.56 21.53
N ARG A 4 8.70 -15.31 22.46
CA ARG A 4 10.15 -15.24 22.74
C ARG A 4 10.98 -15.74 21.56
N GLN A 5 10.51 -16.73 20.80
CA GLN A 5 11.18 -17.22 19.59
C GLN A 5 11.20 -16.13 18.53
N VAL A 6 10.05 -15.48 18.26
CA VAL A 6 9.97 -14.37 17.29
C VAL A 6 10.88 -13.21 17.72
N ILE A 7 10.88 -12.81 19.00
CA ILE A 7 11.73 -11.73 19.51
C ILE A 7 13.22 -12.04 19.34
N ARG A 8 13.63 -13.30 19.50
CA ARG A 8 15.02 -13.75 19.37
C ARG A 8 15.47 -14.03 17.95
N CYS A 9 14.55 -14.17 16.99
CA CYS A 9 14.85 -14.37 15.59
C CYS A 9 15.31 -13.05 14.96
N TRP A 10 16.47 -13.04 14.28
CA TRP A 10 17.05 -11.87 13.62
C TRP A 10 17.42 -12.14 12.16
N HIS A 11 16.89 -13.20 11.56
CA HIS A 11 16.95 -13.50 10.14
C HIS A 11 15.56 -13.39 9.50
N SER A 12 15.51 -13.33 8.20
CA SER A 12 14.25 -13.24 7.42
C SER A 12 13.34 -14.41 7.77
N THR A 13 12.08 -14.09 8.10
CA THR A 13 11.07 -15.10 8.43
C THR A 13 9.66 -14.55 8.35
N ASP A 14 8.72 -15.41 8.07
CA ASP A 14 7.30 -15.12 8.19
C ASP A 14 6.83 -15.36 9.64
N VAL A 15 5.96 -14.49 10.14
CA VAL A 15 5.36 -14.59 11.47
C VAL A 15 3.86 -14.74 11.30
N ALA A 16 3.39 -15.97 11.48
CA ALA A 16 1.96 -16.29 11.39
C ALA A 16 1.31 -16.19 12.76
N ALA A 17 0.45 -15.23 12.92
CA ALA A 17 -0.21 -14.92 14.18
C ALA A 17 -1.70 -15.29 14.15
N CYS A 18 -2.35 -15.36 15.31
CA CYS A 18 -3.79 -15.45 15.44
C CYS A 18 -4.37 -14.14 15.99
N PRO A 19 -5.69 -13.92 15.89
CA PRO A 19 -6.32 -12.73 16.42
C PRO A 19 -6.04 -12.52 17.92
N GLY A 20 -5.65 -11.30 18.31
CA GLY A 20 -5.34 -10.99 19.71
C GLY A 20 -4.08 -11.66 20.27
N SER A 21 -3.22 -12.24 19.43
CA SER A 21 -1.97 -12.87 19.84
C SER A 21 -0.87 -11.89 20.25
N GLY A 22 -1.03 -10.61 19.97
CA GLY A 22 -0.06 -9.56 20.30
C GLY A 22 1.05 -9.41 19.25
N LYS A 23 0.72 -9.49 17.96
CA LYS A 23 1.60 -9.13 16.82
C LYS A 23 2.36 -7.82 17.08
N THR A 24 1.59 -6.74 17.27
CA THR A 24 2.14 -5.39 17.52
C THR A 24 3.02 -5.35 18.78
N THR A 25 2.69 -6.11 19.82
CA THR A 25 3.52 -6.18 21.05
C THR A 25 4.88 -6.83 20.76
N VAL A 26 4.91 -7.89 19.96
CA VAL A 26 6.17 -8.54 19.57
C VAL A 26 6.99 -7.65 18.66
N LEU A 27 6.37 -6.98 17.69
CA LEU A 27 7.01 -5.98 16.85
C LEU A 27 7.64 -4.86 17.69
N LEU A 28 6.87 -4.24 18.59
CA LEU A 28 7.37 -3.19 19.48
C LEU A 28 8.52 -3.66 20.37
N ALA A 29 8.47 -4.90 20.89
CA ALA A 29 9.57 -5.44 21.66
C ALA A 29 10.86 -5.55 20.83
N LYS A 30 10.77 -6.01 19.55
CA LYS A 30 11.93 -6.03 18.65
C LYS A 30 12.45 -4.63 18.36
N LEU A 31 11.55 -3.66 18.09
CA LEU A 31 11.92 -2.28 17.82
C LEU A 31 12.64 -1.63 18.99
N LYS A 32 12.18 -1.86 20.23
CA LYS A 32 12.87 -1.37 21.45
C LYS A 32 14.25 -1.97 21.61
N LEU A 33 14.39 -3.30 21.38
CA LEU A 33 15.71 -3.93 21.41
C LEU A 33 16.66 -3.41 20.34
N LEU A 34 16.15 -3.02 19.16
CA LEU A 34 16.95 -2.39 18.10
C LEU A 34 17.31 -0.94 18.47
N ALA A 35 16.40 -0.19 19.07
CA ALA A 35 16.66 1.17 19.53
C ALA A 35 17.80 1.24 20.54
N ASP A 36 17.91 0.24 21.43
CA ASP A 36 19.01 0.13 22.38
C ASP A 36 20.37 -0.19 21.72
N LYS A 37 20.33 -0.72 20.49
CA LYS A 37 21.52 -1.03 19.68
C LYS A 37 21.87 0.06 18.65
N MET A 38 21.07 1.13 18.57
CA MET A 38 21.35 2.23 17.64
C MET A 38 22.58 3.05 18.04
N PRO A 39 23.40 3.51 17.09
CA PRO A 39 23.32 3.28 15.64
C PRO A 39 23.70 1.84 15.27
N LEU A 40 22.99 1.28 14.28
CA LEU A 40 23.33 -0.04 13.75
C LEU A 40 24.63 0.00 12.95
N GLU A 41 25.18 -1.20 12.66
CA GLU A 41 26.41 -1.33 11.89
C GLU A 41 26.30 -0.62 10.53
N LYS A 42 27.40 0.00 10.12
CA LYS A 42 27.51 0.75 8.84
C LYS A 42 26.50 1.89 8.70
N GLY A 43 25.89 2.37 9.80
CA GLY A 43 24.87 3.40 9.77
C GLY A 43 23.54 2.93 9.16
N ALA A 44 23.29 1.63 9.09
CA ALA A 44 22.04 1.08 8.63
C ALA A 44 20.87 1.44 9.56
N GLY A 45 19.68 1.39 9.01
CA GLY A 45 18.44 1.65 9.75
C GLY A 45 17.50 0.46 9.78
N ILE A 46 16.29 0.73 10.23
CA ILE A 46 15.15 -0.18 10.20
C ILE A 46 14.06 0.39 9.31
N CYS A 47 13.31 -0.48 8.66
CA CYS A 47 12.10 -0.13 7.92
C CYS A 47 10.91 -0.83 8.57
N VAL A 48 9.86 -0.07 8.93
CA VAL A 48 8.62 -0.61 9.47
C VAL A 48 7.47 -0.15 8.58
N LEU A 49 6.81 -1.10 7.98
CA LEU A 49 5.70 -0.87 7.06
C LEU A 49 4.42 -1.46 7.64
N SER A 50 3.32 -0.74 7.51
CA SER A 50 2.00 -1.23 7.87
C SER A 50 0.98 -0.87 6.80
N HIS A 51 -0.20 -1.48 6.85
CA HIS A 51 -1.23 -1.23 5.84
C HIS A 51 -1.94 0.12 6.05
N THR A 52 -2.13 0.57 7.28
CA THR A 52 -2.91 1.77 7.61
C THR A 52 -2.13 2.81 8.41
N ASN A 53 -2.51 4.09 8.25
CA ASN A 53 -1.97 5.17 9.07
C ASN A 53 -2.25 4.97 10.57
N VAL A 54 -3.44 4.45 10.91
CA VAL A 54 -3.80 4.18 12.32
C VAL A 54 -2.82 3.21 12.97
N ALA A 55 -2.45 2.13 12.28
CA ALA A 55 -1.47 1.18 12.77
C ALA A 55 -0.06 1.80 12.89
N VAL A 56 0.33 2.64 11.93
CA VAL A 56 1.59 3.40 11.98
C VAL A 56 1.62 4.34 13.18
N ASP A 57 0.54 5.08 13.42
CA ASP A 57 0.44 6.02 14.54
C ASP A 57 0.41 5.28 15.88
N GLU A 58 -0.25 4.12 15.98
CA GLU A 58 -0.20 3.26 17.15
C GLU A 58 1.25 2.83 17.46
N ILE A 59 1.99 2.38 16.44
CA ILE A 59 3.40 2.00 16.61
C ILE A 59 4.22 3.19 17.11
N LYS A 60 4.11 4.36 16.47
CA LYS A 60 4.84 5.58 16.85
C LYS A 60 4.52 6.01 18.28
N ASN A 61 3.24 6.04 18.65
CA ASN A 61 2.80 6.45 19.99
C ASN A 61 3.31 5.49 21.08
N ARG A 62 3.37 4.18 20.79
CA ARG A 62 3.84 3.16 21.75
C ARG A 62 5.37 3.05 21.85
N LEU A 63 6.11 3.66 20.93
CA LEU A 63 7.57 3.75 21.01
C LEU A 63 8.02 4.72 22.10
N SER A 64 7.22 5.77 22.44
CA SER A 64 7.50 6.69 23.54
C SER A 64 8.96 7.18 23.54
N ASP A 65 9.74 6.89 24.59
CA ASP A 65 11.13 7.30 24.78
C ASP A 65 12.10 6.80 23.69
N TYR A 66 11.70 5.81 22.91
CA TYR A 66 12.50 5.29 21.79
C TYR A 66 12.21 6.01 20.46
N ALA A 67 11.20 6.90 20.43
CA ALA A 67 10.76 7.58 19.22
C ALA A 67 11.90 8.35 18.54
N ASP A 68 12.69 9.11 19.28
CA ASP A 68 13.78 9.92 18.74
C ASP A 68 14.85 9.08 18.00
N ARG A 69 15.09 7.86 18.47
CA ARG A 69 16.06 6.96 17.84
C ARG A 69 15.51 6.25 16.62
N LEU A 70 14.21 5.98 16.59
CA LEU A 70 13.57 5.12 15.58
C LEU A 70 12.83 5.88 14.48
N LEU A 71 12.42 7.14 14.72
CA LEU A 71 11.67 7.93 13.74
C LEU A 71 12.55 8.78 12.82
N ASN A 72 13.84 8.93 13.17
CA ASN A 72 14.78 9.72 12.39
C ASN A 72 15.54 8.86 11.36
N TYR A 73 16.10 9.54 10.35
CA TYR A 73 17.04 8.90 9.41
C TYR A 73 18.16 8.14 10.16
N PRO A 74 18.55 6.95 9.72
CA PRO A 74 18.26 6.27 8.46
C PRO A 74 16.96 5.45 8.45
N ASN A 75 16.21 5.42 9.56
CA ASN A 75 15.03 4.59 9.71
C ASN A 75 13.84 5.11 8.89
N TYR A 76 12.85 4.24 8.70
CA TYR A 76 11.57 4.59 8.10
C TYR A 76 10.43 3.83 8.81
N ILE A 77 9.41 4.56 9.26
CA ILE A 77 8.17 3.98 9.81
C ILE A 77 6.99 4.65 9.11
N GLY A 78 6.24 3.90 8.32
CA GLY A 78 5.14 4.44 7.53
C GLY A 78 4.25 3.36 6.92
N THR A 79 3.29 3.78 6.10
CA THR A 79 2.48 2.82 5.34
C THR A 79 3.26 2.27 4.15
N ILE A 80 2.88 1.06 3.69
CA ILE A 80 3.46 0.44 2.49
C ILE A 80 3.28 1.37 1.29
N GLN A 81 2.08 1.95 1.13
CA GLN A 81 1.81 2.86 0.03
C GLN A 81 2.69 4.12 0.09
N SER A 82 2.81 4.75 1.26
CA SER A 82 3.68 5.92 1.42
C SER A 82 5.16 5.62 1.14
N PHE A 83 5.60 4.38 1.43
CA PHE A 83 6.95 3.93 1.10
C PHE A 83 7.15 3.82 -0.41
N ILE A 84 6.22 3.14 -1.09
CA ILE A 84 6.25 2.98 -2.56
C ILE A 84 6.19 4.35 -3.24
N ASP A 85 5.27 5.21 -2.82
CA ASP A 85 5.14 6.55 -3.39
C ASP A 85 6.43 7.36 -3.24
N ARG A 86 6.98 7.38 -2.03
CA ARG A 86 8.16 8.20 -1.72
C ARG A 86 9.43 7.72 -2.42
N PHE A 87 9.65 6.41 -2.47
CA PHE A 87 10.93 5.84 -2.87
C PHE A 87 10.95 5.22 -4.26
N VAL A 88 9.79 4.97 -4.85
CA VAL A 88 9.66 4.36 -6.17
C VAL A 88 8.90 5.28 -7.12
N THR A 89 7.63 5.58 -6.83
CA THR A 89 6.75 6.29 -7.76
C THR A 89 7.22 7.74 -8.01
N MET A 90 7.48 8.51 -6.95
CA MET A 90 7.87 9.91 -7.11
C MET A 90 9.24 10.11 -7.77
N PRO A 91 10.28 9.33 -7.44
CA PRO A 91 11.54 9.37 -8.19
C PRO A 91 11.37 9.00 -9.67
N TYR A 92 10.58 7.97 -9.98
CA TYR A 92 10.27 7.57 -11.35
C TYR A 92 9.57 8.69 -12.11
N LEU A 93 8.50 9.26 -11.53
CA LEU A 93 7.75 10.36 -12.14
C LEU A 93 8.61 11.59 -12.35
N ARG A 94 9.48 11.92 -11.41
CA ARG A 94 10.45 13.03 -11.58
C ARG A 94 11.40 12.77 -12.75
N ASN A 95 11.84 11.54 -12.92
CA ASN A 95 12.74 11.17 -14.02
C ASN A 95 12.05 11.34 -15.38
N ILE A 96 10.80 10.89 -15.53
CA ILE A 96 10.08 10.96 -16.81
C ILE A 96 9.48 12.35 -17.10
N SER A 97 9.13 13.16 -16.08
CA SER A 97 8.56 14.50 -16.26
C SER A 97 9.61 15.61 -16.27
N GLY A 98 10.79 15.35 -15.70
CA GLY A 98 11.85 16.36 -15.54
C GLY A 98 11.59 17.37 -14.42
N GLN A 99 10.53 17.20 -13.62
CA GLN A 99 10.15 18.13 -12.54
C GLN A 99 9.60 17.42 -11.29
N ASN A 100 9.37 18.20 -10.23
CA ASN A 100 8.70 17.70 -9.03
C ASN A 100 7.23 17.45 -9.31
N VAL A 101 6.76 16.25 -8.99
CA VAL A 101 5.36 15.84 -9.17
C VAL A 101 4.64 15.86 -7.84
N GLN A 102 3.39 16.32 -7.86
CA GLN A 102 2.49 16.34 -6.70
C GLN A 102 1.26 15.48 -6.98
N VAL A 103 0.85 14.71 -5.99
CA VAL A 103 -0.45 14.03 -6.01
C VAL A 103 -1.50 15.03 -5.51
N VAL A 104 -2.45 15.33 -6.36
CA VAL A 104 -3.58 16.20 -6.00
C VAL A 104 -4.87 15.40 -5.87
N ASP A 105 -5.83 15.96 -5.15
CA ASP A 105 -7.15 15.35 -5.04
C ASP A 105 -7.88 15.34 -6.40
N SER A 106 -8.85 14.44 -6.53
CA SER A 106 -9.54 14.22 -7.80
C SER A 106 -10.33 15.44 -8.28
N LEU A 107 -10.79 16.31 -7.37
CA LEU A 107 -11.52 17.53 -7.73
C LEU A 107 -10.56 18.57 -8.34
N THR A 108 -9.45 18.83 -7.66
CA THR A 108 -8.40 19.74 -8.16
C THR A 108 -7.89 19.29 -9.52
N TYR A 109 -7.60 17.98 -9.68
CA TYR A 109 -7.16 17.43 -10.95
C TYR A 109 -8.19 17.62 -12.07
N ALA A 110 -9.48 17.39 -11.79
CA ALA A 110 -10.56 17.58 -12.75
C ALA A 110 -10.73 19.04 -13.15
N GLN A 111 -10.47 19.99 -12.26
CA GLN A 111 -10.49 21.43 -12.57
C GLN A 111 -9.38 21.79 -13.58
N HIS A 112 -8.16 21.28 -13.40
CA HIS A 112 -7.06 21.47 -14.35
C HIS A 112 -7.40 20.83 -15.70
N MET A 113 -7.92 19.61 -15.73
CA MET A 113 -8.38 18.96 -16.96
C MET A 113 -9.42 19.78 -17.69
N LEU A 114 -10.46 20.26 -16.99
CA LEU A 114 -11.53 21.07 -17.58
C LEU A 114 -11.01 22.39 -18.13
N SER A 115 -10.11 23.05 -17.41
CA SER A 115 -9.47 24.28 -17.88
C SER A 115 -8.77 24.06 -19.21
N LYS A 116 -7.91 23.03 -19.32
CA LYS A 116 -7.22 22.73 -20.58
C LYS A 116 -8.19 22.34 -21.70
N MET A 117 -9.19 21.49 -21.43
CA MET A 117 -10.19 21.10 -22.43
C MET A 117 -11.00 22.27 -22.96
N GLN A 118 -11.25 23.28 -22.15
CA GLN A 118 -12.03 24.47 -22.56
C GLN A 118 -11.21 25.51 -23.33
N HIS A 119 -9.95 25.68 -23.00
CA HIS A 119 -9.12 26.75 -23.55
C HIS A 119 -8.20 26.30 -24.70
N GLU A 120 -7.92 24.99 -24.82
CA GLU A 120 -7.01 24.48 -25.83
C GLU A 120 -7.76 23.75 -26.97
N ALA A 121 -7.62 24.29 -28.17
CA ALA A 121 -8.34 23.77 -29.35
C ALA A 121 -8.04 22.30 -29.70
N LYS A 122 -6.87 21.78 -29.30
CA LYS A 122 -6.49 20.40 -29.54
C LYS A 122 -7.37 19.40 -28.80
N TYR A 123 -8.04 19.81 -27.71
CA TYR A 123 -8.91 18.95 -26.90
C TYR A 123 -10.40 19.00 -27.26
N LYS A 124 -10.76 19.61 -28.41
CA LYS A 124 -12.16 19.77 -28.82
C LYS A 124 -12.96 18.47 -28.87
N ALA A 125 -12.38 17.37 -29.33
CA ALA A 125 -13.11 16.10 -29.40
C ALA A 125 -13.36 15.51 -28.02
N LEU A 126 -12.41 15.65 -27.09
CA LEU A 126 -12.56 15.24 -25.70
C LEU A 126 -13.60 16.13 -24.99
N ASP A 127 -13.49 17.44 -25.15
CA ASP A 127 -14.45 18.40 -24.59
C ASP A 127 -15.88 18.12 -25.11
N TYR A 128 -16.05 17.85 -26.41
CA TYR A 128 -17.35 17.54 -27.00
C TYR A 128 -17.98 16.26 -26.40
N VAL A 129 -17.25 15.15 -26.34
CA VAL A 129 -17.81 13.88 -25.81
C VAL A 129 -18.10 13.98 -24.31
N THR A 130 -17.37 14.79 -23.56
CA THR A 130 -17.65 15.04 -22.14
C THR A 130 -18.86 15.96 -21.94
N ARG A 131 -19.17 16.83 -22.88
CA ARG A 131 -20.41 17.66 -22.87
C ARG A 131 -21.62 16.89 -23.36
N SER A 132 -21.51 16.18 -24.49
CA SER A 132 -22.64 15.57 -25.19
C SER A 132 -23.28 14.39 -24.48
N ASN A 133 -22.58 13.78 -23.55
CA ASN A 133 -23.12 12.67 -22.76
C ASN A 133 -23.88 13.11 -21.50
N PHE A 134 -24.07 14.41 -21.30
CA PHE A 134 -24.99 14.95 -20.30
C PHE A 134 -26.38 15.07 -20.93
N GLU A 135 -27.24 14.12 -20.66
CA GLU A 135 -28.66 14.29 -20.93
C GLU A 135 -29.17 15.44 -20.07
N THR A 136 -29.48 16.57 -20.72
CA THR A 136 -30.10 17.77 -20.11
C THR A 136 -29.19 18.65 -19.23
N GLY A 137 -28.68 19.74 -19.79
CA GLY A 137 -28.38 21.02 -19.12
C GLY A 137 -27.65 20.97 -17.76
N GLY A 138 -26.81 19.94 -17.54
CA GLY A 138 -26.15 19.69 -16.28
C GLY A 138 -25.31 20.88 -15.81
N GLN A 139 -25.40 21.19 -14.54
CA GLN A 139 -24.62 22.26 -13.91
C GLN A 139 -23.13 21.94 -13.99
N PHE A 140 -22.27 22.95 -13.84
CA PHE A 140 -20.81 22.81 -13.83
C PHE A 140 -20.31 21.73 -12.84
N SER A 141 -20.99 21.55 -11.70
CA SER A 141 -20.75 20.49 -10.73
C SER A 141 -20.84 19.07 -11.31
N ASP A 142 -21.80 18.83 -12.21
CA ASP A 142 -21.98 17.50 -12.80
C ASP A 142 -20.86 17.20 -13.80
N ARG A 143 -20.42 18.21 -14.53
CA ARG A 143 -19.31 18.09 -15.47
C ARG A 143 -17.98 17.79 -14.76
N ILE A 144 -17.71 18.43 -13.63
CA ILE A 144 -16.53 18.10 -12.79
C ILE A 144 -16.60 16.65 -12.32
N ASN A 145 -17.72 16.19 -11.79
CA ASN A 145 -17.89 14.81 -11.32
C ASN A 145 -17.65 13.80 -12.44
N HIS A 146 -18.13 14.06 -13.65
CA HIS A 146 -17.88 13.20 -14.80
C HIS A 146 -16.41 13.23 -15.23
N THR A 147 -15.76 14.38 -15.21
CA THR A 147 -14.34 14.51 -15.52
C THR A 147 -13.47 13.74 -14.52
N GLN A 148 -13.82 13.77 -13.23
CA GLN A 148 -13.16 12.92 -12.21
C GLN A 148 -13.25 11.42 -12.53
N ALA A 149 -14.37 10.97 -13.07
CA ALA A 149 -14.65 9.58 -13.36
C ALA A 149 -14.12 9.11 -14.73
N LEU A 150 -13.48 9.98 -15.51
CA LEU A 150 -12.86 9.61 -16.78
C LEU A 150 -11.69 8.65 -16.57
N HIS A 151 -11.66 7.59 -17.36
CA HIS A 151 -10.55 6.64 -17.38
C HIS A 151 -10.45 5.92 -18.72
N ILE A 152 -9.28 5.36 -19.00
CA ILE A 152 -9.09 4.44 -20.12
C ILE A 152 -9.30 3.01 -19.60
N ARG A 153 -10.20 2.29 -20.23
CA ARG A 153 -10.41 0.86 -19.98
C ARG A 153 -9.27 0.04 -20.60
N GLY A 154 -9.05 -1.19 -20.11
CA GLY A 154 -7.97 -2.05 -20.56
C GLY A 154 -7.91 -2.33 -22.09
N ASP A 155 -9.03 -2.19 -22.80
CA ASP A 155 -9.09 -2.26 -24.26
C ASP A 155 -8.72 -0.94 -24.98
N GLY A 156 -8.41 0.13 -24.24
CA GLY A 156 -8.05 1.44 -24.77
C GLY A 156 -9.23 2.37 -25.04
N ALA A 157 -10.46 2.00 -24.70
CA ALA A 157 -11.63 2.84 -24.83
C ALA A 157 -11.74 3.87 -23.69
N LEU A 158 -12.19 5.10 -24.01
CA LEU A 158 -12.47 6.14 -23.00
C LEU A 158 -13.83 5.88 -22.35
N CYS A 159 -13.86 5.80 -21.03
CA CYS A 159 -15.04 5.52 -20.24
C CYS A 159 -15.27 6.54 -19.13
N ILE A 160 -16.49 6.57 -18.57
CA ILE A 160 -16.86 7.31 -17.36
C ILE A 160 -17.36 6.32 -16.30
N GLY A 161 -16.75 6.34 -15.12
CA GLY A 161 -17.17 5.55 -13.97
C GLY A 161 -17.36 4.06 -14.33
N LYS A 162 -18.42 3.44 -13.79
CA LYS A 162 -18.73 2.02 -14.04
C LYS A 162 -19.64 1.78 -15.26
N GLN A 163 -19.77 2.74 -16.16
CA GLN A 163 -20.62 2.57 -17.34
C GLN A 163 -20.10 1.48 -18.28
N LYS A 164 -20.98 0.56 -18.70
CA LYS A 164 -20.63 -0.53 -19.64
C LYS A 164 -20.30 0.01 -21.04
N LYS A 165 -21.02 1.05 -21.48
CA LYS A 165 -20.82 1.64 -22.80
C LYS A 165 -19.72 2.73 -22.73
N PRO A 166 -18.68 2.65 -23.56
CA PRO A 166 -17.64 3.67 -23.56
C PRO A 166 -18.16 5.00 -24.13
N LEU A 167 -17.60 6.11 -23.67
CA LEU A 167 -17.81 7.44 -24.28
C LEU A 167 -17.27 7.51 -25.68
N ALA A 168 -16.08 6.90 -25.86
CA ALA A 168 -15.45 6.81 -27.16
C ALA A 168 -14.75 5.46 -27.32
N GLY A 169 -14.97 4.81 -28.44
CA GLY A 169 -14.32 3.52 -28.76
C GLY A 169 -12.81 3.67 -28.99
N VAL A 170 -12.16 2.53 -29.07
CA VAL A 170 -10.71 2.42 -29.34
C VAL A 170 -10.32 3.21 -30.59
N GLY A 171 -9.22 3.94 -30.54
CA GLY A 171 -8.69 4.72 -31.67
C GLY A 171 -9.45 6.01 -32.01
N LYS A 172 -10.47 6.37 -31.25
CA LYS A 172 -11.14 7.68 -31.43
C LYS A 172 -10.28 8.83 -30.92
N ALA A 173 -10.37 9.99 -31.58
CA ALA A 173 -9.58 11.19 -31.24
C ALA A 173 -9.68 11.58 -29.76
N SER A 174 -10.87 11.52 -29.16
CA SER A 174 -11.08 11.86 -27.76
C SER A 174 -10.33 10.96 -26.77
N ALA A 175 -10.18 9.66 -27.07
CA ALA A 175 -9.38 8.77 -26.24
C ALA A 175 -7.87 9.08 -26.33
N GLY A 176 -7.39 9.45 -27.54
CA GLY A 176 -6.02 9.95 -27.74
C GLY A 176 -5.77 11.25 -27.01
N GLN A 177 -6.69 12.21 -27.17
CA GLN A 177 -6.62 13.52 -26.49
C GLN A 177 -6.65 13.39 -24.95
N TYR A 178 -7.40 12.42 -24.41
CA TYR A 178 -7.38 12.18 -22.97
C TYR A 178 -6.01 11.72 -22.49
N LYS A 179 -5.37 10.78 -23.20
CA LYS A 179 -4.02 10.33 -22.86
C LYS A 179 -2.98 11.45 -22.95
N GLU A 180 -3.09 12.29 -24.00
CA GLU A 180 -2.24 13.46 -24.20
C GLU A 180 -2.42 14.46 -23.06
N LEU A 181 -3.68 14.75 -22.67
CA LEU A 181 -4.01 15.63 -21.55
C LEU A 181 -3.39 15.15 -20.24
N LEU A 182 -3.45 13.85 -19.92
CA LEU A 182 -2.83 13.29 -18.73
C LEU A 182 -1.30 13.46 -18.77
N ALA A 183 -0.69 13.20 -19.92
CA ALA A 183 0.76 13.34 -20.10
C ALA A 183 1.21 14.81 -19.96
N GLU A 184 0.42 15.76 -20.44
CA GLU A 184 0.71 17.20 -20.28
C GLU A 184 0.54 17.68 -18.85
N LEU A 185 -0.52 17.25 -18.14
CA LEU A 185 -0.68 17.57 -16.72
C LEU A 185 0.51 17.08 -15.88
N LEU A 186 1.00 15.88 -16.18
CA LEU A 186 2.21 15.39 -15.55
C LEU A 186 3.45 16.19 -15.94
N LYS A 187 3.67 16.44 -17.25
CA LYS A 187 4.91 17.01 -17.78
C LYS A 187 4.99 18.54 -17.59
N ASP A 188 3.87 19.26 -17.76
CA ASP A 188 3.87 20.73 -17.76
C ASP A 188 3.50 21.30 -16.39
N GLU A 189 2.57 20.64 -15.69
CA GLU A 189 2.07 21.10 -14.39
C GLU A 189 2.59 20.28 -13.21
N GLY A 190 3.17 19.11 -13.44
CA GLY A 190 3.71 18.26 -12.40
C GLY A 190 2.64 17.70 -11.46
N ILE A 191 1.43 17.45 -11.96
CA ILE A 191 0.34 16.92 -11.15
C ILE A 191 -0.17 15.57 -11.65
N ILE A 192 -0.54 14.70 -10.71
CA ILE A 192 -1.22 13.42 -10.95
C ILE A 192 -2.33 13.20 -9.93
N ARG A 193 -3.30 12.33 -10.27
CA ARG A 193 -4.30 11.86 -9.31
C ARG A 193 -3.73 10.72 -8.46
N TYR A 194 -4.31 10.51 -7.30
CA TYR A 194 -3.97 9.41 -6.41
C TYR A 194 -4.07 8.03 -7.09
N GLN A 195 -5.12 7.82 -7.89
CA GLN A 195 -5.29 6.57 -8.64
C GLN A 195 -4.25 6.37 -9.77
N ASP A 196 -3.76 7.46 -10.37
CA ASP A 196 -2.72 7.39 -11.40
C ASP A 196 -1.36 7.08 -10.79
N ALA A 197 -1.09 7.57 -9.56
CA ALA A 197 0.12 7.23 -8.81
C ALA A 197 0.26 5.72 -8.65
N TYR A 198 -0.85 5.02 -8.45
CA TYR A 198 -0.87 3.56 -8.35
C TYR A 198 -0.49 2.85 -9.65
N VAL A 199 -0.98 3.37 -10.79
CA VAL A 199 -0.61 2.85 -12.12
C VAL A 199 0.88 3.09 -12.41
N TYR A 200 1.37 4.29 -12.10
CA TYR A 200 2.80 4.60 -12.25
C TYR A 200 3.67 3.80 -11.30
N ALA A 201 3.19 3.46 -10.10
CA ALA A 201 3.91 2.59 -9.19
C ALA A 201 4.17 1.21 -9.80
N SER A 202 3.18 0.61 -10.49
CA SER A 202 3.35 -0.67 -11.17
C SER A 202 4.45 -0.60 -12.23
N VAL A 203 4.39 0.40 -13.11
CA VAL A 203 5.40 0.60 -14.15
C VAL A 203 6.78 0.85 -13.54
N ALA A 204 6.84 1.70 -12.51
CA ALA A 204 8.10 2.03 -11.84
C ALA A 204 8.75 0.82 -11.17
N ILE A 205 7.96 -0.11 -10.61
CA ILE A 205 8.47 -1.35 -10.00
C ILE A 205 9.01 -2.29 -11.07
N ASP A 206 8.31 -2.43 -12.20
CA ASP A 206 8.76 -3.27 -13.31
C ASP A 206 10.05 -2.76 -13.98
N GLU A 207 10.26 -1.44 -13.98
CA GLU A 207 11.44 -0.76 -14.54
C GLU A 207 12.51 -0.46 -13.48
N LEU A 208 12.37 -0.92 -12.24
CA LEU A 208 13.29 -0.59 -11.15
C LEU A 208 14.68 -1.17 -11.42
N PRO A 209 15.74 -0.33 -11.44
CA PRO A 209 17.10 -0.83 -11.62
C PRO A 209 17.52 -1.76 -10.48
N ALA A 210 18.30 -2.81 -10.78
CA ALA A 210 18.76 -3.78 -9.78
C ALA A 210 19.55 -3.13 -8.62
N GLU A 211 20.22 -2.02 -8.88
CA GLU A 211 20.99 -1.24 -7.90
C GLU A 211 20.08 -0.67 -6.78
N TYR A 212 18.78 -0.49 -7.05
CA TYR A 212 17.82 -0.06 -6.02
C TYR A 212 17.66 -1.10 -4.91
N THR A 213 17.59 -2.38 -5.26
CA THR A 213 17.54 -3.48 -4.28
C THR A 213 18.78 -3.44 -3.38
N ASP A 214 19.96 -3.22 -3.94
CA ASP A 214 21.20 -3.10 -3.18
C ASP A 214 21.20 -1.86 -2.27
N LEU A 215 20.73 -0.74 -2.78
CA LEU A 215 20.63 0.50 -2.04
C LEU A 215 19.71 0.37 -0.82
N PHE A 216 18.51 -0.19 -1.00
CA PHE A 216 17.54 -0.35 0.09
C PHE A 216 17.96 -1.44 1.08
N SER A 217 18.49 -2.55 0.61
CA SER A 217 18.98 -3.63 1.47
C SER A 217 20.24 -3.21 2.26
N SER A 218 21.04 -2.28 1.75
CA SER A 218 22.15 -1.70 2.50
C SER A 218 21.70 -0.63 3.50
N ARG A 219 20.65 0.13 3.16
CA ARG A 219 20.09 1.14 4.05
C ARG A 219 19.35 0.53 5.23
N PHE A 220 18.58 -0.55 5.01
CA PHE A 220 17.74 -1.14 6.02
C PHE A 220 18.23 -2.54 6.40
N GLN A 221 18.83 -2.68 7.56
CA GLN A 221 19.28 -3.97 8.07
C GLN A 221 18.11 -4.86 8.50
N TYR A 222 17.02 -4.25 8.97
CA TYR A 222 15.80 -4.95 9.40
C TYR A 222 14.57 -4.30 8.79
N VAL A 223 13.72 -5.11 8.19
CA VAL A 223 12.46 -4.71 7.55
C VAL A 223 11.31 -5.48 8.21
N PHE A 224 10.33 -4.77 8.73
CA PHE A 224 9.14 -5.33 9.35
C PHE A 224 7.92 -4.89 8.57
N ILE A 225 7.12 -5.84 8.10
CA ILE A 225 5.86 -5.57 7.41
C ILE A 225 4.72 -6.14 8.28
N ASP A 226 3.94 -5.25 8.88
CA ASP A 226 2.79 -5.61 9.71
C ASP A 226 1.51 -5.71 8.86
N GLU A 227 0.61 -6.61 9.24
CA GLU A 227 -0.63 -6.95 8.53
C GLU A 227 -0.37 -7.34 7.06
N TYR A 228 0.66 -8.16 6.82
CA TYR A 228 1.10 -8.54 5.47
C TYR A 228 0.01 -9.26 4.65
N GLN A 229 -0.96 -9.93 5.30
CA GLN A 229 -2.09 -10.58 4.62
C GLN A 229 -2.98 -9.59 3.85
N ASP A 230 -2.98 -8.30 4.24
CA ASP A 230 -3.77 -7.25 3.60
C ASP A 230 -3.06 -6.59 2.41
N CYS A 231 -1.81 -6.97 2.12
CA CYS A 231 -1.06 -6.46 0.98
C CYS A 231 -1.63 -6.98 -0.33
N ASN A 232 -1.90 -6.08 -1.27
CA ASN A 232 -2.25 -6.43 -2.63
C ASN A 232 -1.02 -6.87 -3.47
N ASN A 233 -1.25 -7.33 -4.70
CA ASN A 233 -0.19 -7.84 -5.57
C ASN A 233 0.92 -6.83 -5.81
N LEU A 234 0.58 -5.56 -6.11
CA LEU A 234 1.56 -4.52 -6.34
C LEU A 234 2.46 -4.27 -5.12
N GLN A 235 1.86 -4.23 -3.93
CA GLN A 235 2.59 -4.02 -2.68
C GLN A 235 3.51 -5.20 -2.37
N ARG A 236 3.06 -6.44 -2.61
CA ARG A 236 3.90 -7.64 -2.44
C ARG A 236 5.05 -7.64 -3.43
N GLN A 237 4.78 -7.37 -4.70
CA GLN A 237 5.82 -7.25 -5.74
C GLN A 237 6.85 -6.18 -5.38
N ALA A 238 6.39 -4.99 -4.94
CA ALA A 238 7.29 -3.92 -4.51
C ALA A 238 8.21 -4.36 -3.37
N ILE A 239 7.66 -5.01 -2.34
CA ILE A 239 8.43 -5.51 -1.20
C ILE A 239 9.47 -6.53 -1.65
N ASP A 240 9.08 -7.48 -2.49
CA ASP A 240 9.94 -8.57 -2.94
C ASP A 240 11.05 -8.09 -3.91
N VAL A 241 10.79 -7.03 -4.69
CA VAL A 241 11.79 -6.42 -5.59
C VAL A 241 12.75 -5.52 -4.81
N ILE A 242 12.25 -4.75 -3.83
CA ILE A 242 13.06 -3.74 -3.12
C ILE A 242 13.94 -4.36 -2.05
N PHE A 243 13.49 -5.40 -1.34
CA PHE A 243 14.20 -5.98 -0.20
C PHE A 243 14.69 -7.40 -0.51
N ASP A 244 16.01 -7.59 -0.59
CA ASP A 244 16.63 -8.89 -0.72
C ASP A 244 16.75 -9.56 0.67
N PRO A 245 16.02 -10.66 0.95
CA PRO A 245 16.05 -11.34 2.26
C PRO A 245 17.41 -11.97 2.60
N GLN A 246 18.35 -12.04 1.63
CA GLN A 246 19.71 -12.48 1.87
C GLN A 246 20.63 -11.34 2.34
N LYS A 247 20.27 -10.08 2.04
CA LYS A 247 21.04 -8.87 2.38
C LYS A 247 20.52 -8.13 3.59
N CYS A 248 19.19 -8.19 3.82
CA CYS A 248 18.53 -7.60 4.99
C CYS A 248 17.55 -8.59 5.60
N ALA A 249 17.29 -8.48 6.91
CA ALA A 249 16.35 -9.37 7.59
C ALA A 249 14.90 -8.88 7.39
N VAL A 250 14.10 -9.59 6.61
CA VAL A 250 12.70 -9.27 6.29
C VAL A 250 11.74 -10.09 7.13
N PHE A 251 10.85 -9.43 7.87
CA PHE A 251 9.83 -10.03 8.71
C PHE A 251 8.44 -9.71 8.16
N LYS A 252 7.77 -10.70 7.57
CA LYS A 252 6.37 -10.58 7.12
C LYS A 252 5.46 -11.06 8.25
N ILE A 253 4.76 -10.13 8.90
CA ILE A 253 3.93 -10.40 10.09
C ILE A 253 2.47 -10.31 9.69
N GLY A 254 1.68 -11.36 9.92
CA GLY A 254 0.29 -11.34 9.51
C GLY A 254 -0.55 -12.48 10.08
N ASP A 255 -1.83 -12.45 9.73
CA ASP A 255 -2.82 -13.47 10.03
C ASP A 255 -3.59 -13.84 8.76
N SER A 256 -3.25 -14.99 8.16
CA SER A 256 -3.88 -15.44 6.91
C SER A 256 -5.40 -15.66 7.03
N ASP A 257 -5.92 -15.83 8.25
CA ASP A 257 -7.35 -16.02 8.50
C ASP A 257 -8.12 -14.68 8.62
N GLN A 258 -7.42 -13.53 8.64
CA GLN A 258 -8.01 -12.18 8.74
C GLN A 258 -7.93 -11.35 7.44
N ALA A 259 -7.55 -11.92 6.32
CA ALA A 259 -7.53 -11.21 5.04
C ALA A 259 -8.97 -10.77 4.65
N ILE A 260 -9.25 -9.47 4.74
CA ILE A 260 -10.60 -8.89 4.50
C ILE A 260 -10.64 -7.92 3.31
N TYR A 261 -9.49 -7.54 2.76
CA TYR A 261 -9.40 -6.55 1.68
C TYR A 261 -9.38 -7.15 0.28
N ASN A 262 -9.54 -8.47 0.15
CA ASN A 262 -9.72 -9.10 -1.16
C ASN A 262 -11.10 -8.74 -1.71
N SER A 263 -11.19 -7.62 -2.45
CA SER A 263 -12.39 -7.24 -3.18
C SER A 263 -12.62 -8.25 -4.32
N ALA A 264 -13.86 -8.37 -4.79
CA ALA A 264 -14.19 -9.23 -5.94
C ALA A 264 -13.43 -8.87 -7.25
N GLU A 265 -12.78 -7.70 -7.26
CA GLU A 265 -11.95 -7.20 -8.38
C GLU A 265 -10.45 -7.48 -8.16
N ASP A 266 -10.01 -7.81 -6.94
CA ASP A 266 -8.62 -8.10 -6.60
C ASP A 266 -8.38 -9.61 -6.66
N THR A 267 -7.61 -10.05 -7.64
CA THR A 267 -7.22 -11.44 -7.84
C THR A 267 -6.00 -11.85 -7.01
N THR A 268 -5.60 -11.02 -6.04
CA THR A 268 -4.46 -11.31 -5.16
C THR A 268 -4.73 -12.59 -4.37
N PRO A 269 -3.88 -13.64 -4.49
CA PRO A 269 -4.06 -14.84 -3.70
C PRO A 269 -3.87 -14.53 -2.21
N ASP A 270 -4.59 -15.27 -1.36
CA ASP A 270 -4.39 -15.17 0.08
C ASP A 270 -2.90 -15.41 0.43
N TRP A 271 -2.37 -14.59 1.35
CA TRP A 271 -1.02 -14.82 1.83
C TRP A 271 -0.95 -16.08 2.68
N MET A 272 -0.06 -16.97 2.30
CA MET A 272 0.29 -18.14 3.09
C MET A 272 1.75 -18.01 3.56
N PRO A 273 2.02 -18.08 4.85
CA PRO A 273 3.39 -18.00 5.36
C PRO A 273 4.24 -19.16 4.84
N GLN A 274 5.55 -18.91 4.66
CA GLN A 274 6.51 -19.94 4.24
C GLN A 274 6.54 -21.13 5.22
N PRO A 275 6.93 -22.33 4.81
CA PRO A 275 6.86 -23.53 5.65
C PRO A 275 7.60 -23.44 6.99
N ASP A 276 8.65 -22.62 7.07
CA ASP A 276 9.51 -22.41 8.26
C ASP A 276 9.09 -21.20 9.11
N PHE A 277 7.84 -20.75 8.96
CA PHE A 277 7.33 -19.58 9.68
C PHE A 277 7.35 -19.76 11.22
N LEU A 278 7.40 -18.63 11.92
CA LEU A 278 7.28 -18.59 13.37
C LEU A 278 5.81 -18.32 13.78
N PRO A 279 5.17 -19.26 14.52
CA PRO A 279 3.78 -19.09 14.91
C PRO A 279 3.63 -18.24 16.18
N ILE A 280 2.57 -17.40 16.24
CA ILE A 280 2.08 -16.79 17.48
C ILE A 280 0.62 -17.23 17.68
N VAL A 281 0.43 -18.37 18.30
CA VAL A 281 -0.88 -19.05 18.41
C VAL A 281 -1.64 -18.77 19.71
N THR A 282 -1.07 -17.98 20.63
CA THR A 282 -1.69 -17.72 21.94
C THR A 282 -2.46 -16.42 21.91
N SER A 283 -3.79 -16.48 21.97
CA SER A 283 -4.66 -15.30 22.06
C SER A 283 -4.89 -14.86 23.49
N CYS A 284 -4.93 -13.53 23.68
CA CYS A 284 -5.33 -12.87 24.95
C CYS A 284 -6.69 -12.18 24.83
N ARG A 285 -7.34 -12.23 23.65
CA ARG A 285 -8.54 -11.43 23.34
C ARG A 285 -9.85 -12.13 23.71
N PHE A 286 -9.85 -13.46 23.73
CA PHE A 286 -11.05 -14.27 23.95
C PHE A 286 -10.75 -15.57 24.71
N ASN A 287 -11.78 -16.21 25.24
CA ASN A 287 -11.70 -17.45 25.98
C ASN A 287 -11.56 -18.68 25.05
N GLN A 288 -11.37 -19.88 25.62
CA GLN A 288 -11.15 -21.11 24.85
C GLN A 288 -12.39 -21.53 24.05
N GLU A 289 -13.60 -21.22 24.50
CA GLU A 289 -14.83 -21.56 23.79
C GLU A 289 -14.92 -20.79 22.46
N ILE A 290 -14.64 -19.48 22.48
CA ILE A 290 -14.56 -18.65 21.26
C ILE A 290 -13.42 -19.15 20.37
N ALA A 291 -12.26 -19.47 20.94
CA ALA A 291 -11.13 -20.01 20.17
C ALA A 291 -11.52 -21.29 19.43
N ASN A 292 -12.27 -22.20 20.08
CA ASN A 292 -12.73 -23.45 19.48
C ASN A 292 -13.68 -23.21 18.29
N VAL A 293 -14.55 -22.19 18.38
CA VAL A 293 -15.43 -21.79 17.27
C VAL A 293 -14.61 -21.22 16.11
N ILE A 294 -13.69 -20.30 16.40
CA ILE A 294 -12.81 -19.70 15.37
C ILE A 294 -11.99 -20.80 14.67
N CYS A 295 -11.46 -21.79 15.44
CA CYS A 295 -10.72 -22.90 14.85
C CYS A 295 -11.52 -23.75 13.85
N LYS A 296 -12.86 -23.77 13.96
CA LYS A 296 -13.73 -24.47 13.00
C LYS A 296 -14.02 -23.65 11.74
N LEU A 297 -13.91 -22.33 11.81
CA LEU A 297 -14.27 -21.41 10.72
C LEU A 297 -13.06 -20.93 9.91
N LYS A 298 -11.85 -21.02 10.46
CA LYS A 298 -10.64 -20.54 9.84
C LYS A 298 -10.18 -21.41 8.66
N LYS A 299 -9.39 -20.82 7.76
CA LYS A 299 -8.79 -21.49 6.61
C LYS A 299 -7.49 -22.21 6.97
N SER A 300 -6.76 -21.72 7.98
CA SER A 300 -5.46 -22.28 8.39
C SER A 300 -5.61 -23.45 9.35
N GLU A 301 -4.63 -24.36 9.37
CA GLU A 301 -4.60 -25.51 10.29
C GLU A 301 -4.09 -25.16 11.70
N LYS A 302 -3.79 -23.89 11.99
CA LYS A 302 -3.23 -23.44 13.27
C LYS A 302 -4.22 -23.63 14.42
N ASN A 303 -3.84 -24.30 15.49
CA ASN A 303 -4.64 -24.34 16.70
C ASN A 303 -4.43 -23.07 17.53
N ILE A 304 -5.51 -22.35 17.83
CA ILE A 304 -5.51 -21.18 18.69
C ILE A 304 -5.59 -21.64 20.14
N VAL A 305 -4.60 -21.23 20.94
CA VAL A 305 -4.57 -21.49 22.38
C VAL A 305 -4.86 -20.19 23.10
N THR A 306 -5.66 -20.22 24.14
CA THR A 306 -5.93 -19.04 24.98
C THR A 306 -5.09 -19.10 26.26
N LEU A 307 -4.79 -17.94 26.83
CA LEU A 307 -4.17 -17.90 28.15
C LEU A 307 -5.18 -18.36 29.20
N ALA A 308 -4.75 -19.21 30.14
CA ALA A 308 -5.55 -19.58 31.30
C ALA A 308 -5.97 -18.31 32.05
N GLY A 309 -7.29 -18.11 32.25
CA GLY A 309 -7.84 -16.93 32.88
C GLY A 309 -8.16 -15.76 31.94
N ALA A 310 -8.03 -15.92 30.62
CA ALA A 310 -8.61 -14.97 29.66
C ALA A 310 -10.13 -14.97 29.80
N THR A 311 -10.64 -14.10 30.67
CA THR A 311 -12.08 -13.78 30.74
C THR A 311 -12.41 -13.02 29.48
N GLY A 312 -13.27 -13.58 28.65
CA GLY A 312 -13.73 -12.90 27.44
C GLY A 312 -14.16 -11.49 27.80
N VAL A 313 -13.57 -10.50 27.11
CA VAL A 313 -14.09 -9.12 27.19
C VAL A 313 -15.53 -9.21 26.67
N LYS A 314 -16.49 -8.89 27.55
CA LYS A 314 -17.88 -8.76 27.11
C LYS A 314 -17.89 -7.74 25.97
N PRO A 315 -18.50 -8.05 24.83
CA PRO A 315 -18.68 -7.03 23.81
C PRO A 315 -19.47 -5.87 24.44
N VAL A 316 -18.94 -4.67 24.36
CA VAL A 316 -19.64 -3.43 24.67
C VAL A 316 -20.55 -3.11 23.48
#